data_b7308977a9c52d19a3b652acd197cc2b
#
_entry.id   b7308977a9c52d19a3b652acd197cc2b
#
_cell.length_a   1.000
_cell.length_b   1.000
_cell.length_c   1.000
_cell.angle_alpha   90.00
_cell.angle_beta   90.00
_cell.angle_gamma   90.00
#
_symmetry.space_group_name_H-M   'P 1'
#
loop_
_entity.id
_entity.type
_entity.pdbx_description
1 polymer ?
#
loop_
_entity_poly.entity_id
_entity_poly.type
_entity_poly.pdbx_seq_one_letter_code
_entity_poly.pdbx_strand_id
1 'polypeptide(L)'
;MAGKMLRCALHDVLFTQYLSPVVNIGPNIQLPDFPLLLAPMEDVSDPPFRAVCKAHGADLMYTEFISSEGLIRAAAKSRKKLDIFDYERPIGIQLFGSDVETMGECAAISTEAGPDLIDINYGCPVKQVACRGAGAALLQDIPKMVAMTAAVVRHTHLPVTVKTRLGWDEGTKNVEEVAERLQDIGIAALTVHGRTRAQLYKGEADWRLIAKIKDNPRIKIPIFGNGDITSPEKALEYKTRYGVDGVMIGRASIGYPWIFREVKHYVATGQLLAPPTLEERVAACQMHFDRSIEWKGPKVGIFEMRRHYAHYFRGLEGAKAWRTSLVNAETPADVLEILAEIAHSEAVLVG
;
A
#
# COMPACT_ATOMS: atom_id res chain seq x y z
N MET A 1 68.82 2.97 -22.92
CA MET A 1 68.21 1.64 -23.03
C MET A 1 66.77 1.74 -22.60
N ALA A 2 65.87 1.61 -23.54
CA ALA A 2 64.49 2.07 -23.43
C ALA A 2 63.60 1.00 -22.81
N GLY A 3 63.01 1.31 -21.65
CA GLY A 3 61.93 0.54 -21.07
C GLY A 3 60.59 0.87 -21.73
N LYS A 4 60.06 -0.02 -22.54
CA LYS A 4 58.71 0.10 -23.09
C LYS A 4 57.70 -0.05 -21.98
N MET A 5 57.05 1.09 -21.60
CA MET A 5 55.80 1.07 -20.87
C MET A 5 54.69 0.49 -21.76
N LEU A 6 54.23 -0.71 -21.45
CA LEU A 6 52.93 -1.19 -21.93
C LEU A 6 51.83 -0.36 -21.27
N ARG A 7 51.26 0.58 -22.00
CA ARG A 7 49.95 1.16 -21.67
C ARG A 7 48.90 0.09 -21.93
N CYS A 8 48.40 -0.49 -20.85
CA CYS A 8 47.19 -1.25 -20.87
C CYS A 8 46.05 -0.27 -21.16
N ALA A 9 45.51 -0.32 -22.38
CA ALA A 9 44.30 0.37 -22.74
C ALA A 9 43.15 -0.35 -21.98
N LEU A 10 42.87 0.13 -20.77
CA LEU A 10 41.61 -0.14 -20.12
C LEU A 10 40.53 0.49 -21.02
N HIS A 11 39.82 -0.38 -21.68
CA HIS A 11 38.59 -0.06 -22.37
C HIS A 11 37.72 0.78 -21.42
N ASP A 12 37.47 2.01 -21.81
CA ASP A 12 36.32 2.79 -21.38
C ASP A 12 35.08 2.01 -21.82
N VAL A 13 34.69 1.04 -21.03
CA VAL A 13 33.33 0.53 -21.04
C VAL A 13 32.48 1.70 -20.51
N LEU A 14 32.02 2.50 -21.46
CA LEU A 14 30.89 3.37 -21.27
C LEU A 14 29.78 2.51 -20.64
N PHE A 15 29.71 2.54 -19.33
CA PHE A 15 28.48 2.22 -18.61
C PHE A 15 27.47 3.27 -19.09
N THR A 16 26.85 2.99 -20.22
CA THR A 16 25.54 3.53 -20.50
C THR A 16 24.70 3.04 -19.34
N GLN A 17 24.53 3.87 -18.32
CA GLN A 17 23.45 3.71 -17.35
C GLN A 17 22.20 3.67 -18.22
N TYR A 18 21.73 2.48 -18.55
CA TYR A 18 20.34 2.28 -18.88
C TYR A 18 19.60 2.75 -17.65
N LEU A 19 19.10 4.00 -17.70
CA LEU A 19 18.14 4.47 -16.71
C LEU A 19 17.03 3.44 -16.73
N SER A 20 16.99 2.61 -15.70
CA SER A 20 15.88 1.68 -15.54
C SER A 20 14.60 2.51 -15.66
N PRO A 21 13.62 2.09 -16.45
CA PRO A 21 12.38 2.84 -16.58
C PRO A 21 11.87 3.12 -15.16
N VAL A 22 11.43 4.34 -14.93
CA VAL A 22 10.92 4.78 -13.63
C VAL A 22 9.46 5.21 -13.79
N VAL A 23 8.66 4.92 -12.79
CA VAL A 23 7.29 5.41 -12.70
C VAL A 23 7.30 6.71 -11.92
N ASN A 24 6.90 7.81 -12.58
CA ASN A 24 6.84 9.12 -11.95
C ASN A 24 5.42 9.41 -11.46
N ILE A 25 5.29 9.82 -10.19
CA ILE A 25 4.04 10.35 -9.63
C ILE A 25 4.26 11.85 -9.37
N GLY A 26 3.76 12.67 -10.27
CA GLY A 26 4.10 14.10 -10.27
C GLY A 26 5.60 14.35 -10.50
N PRO A 27 6.09 15.56 -10.19
CA PRO A 27 7.48 15.94 -10.50
C PRO A 27 8.52 15.35 -9.53
N ASN A 28 8.14 14.97 -8.32
CA ASN A 28 9.09 14.73 -7.22
C ASN A 28 9.16 13.28 -6.74
N ILE A 29 8.25 12.41 -7.16
CA ILE A 29 8.22 11.01 -6.72
C ILE A 29 8.63 10.12 -7.89
N GLN A 30 9.78 9.48 -7.75
CA GLN A 30 10.30 8.52 -8.71
C GLN A 30 10.30 7.12 -8.07
N LEU A 31 9.60 6.20 -8.68
CA LEU A 31 9.48 4.81 -8.24
C LEU A 31 10.17 3.88 -9.24
N PRO A 32 10.53 2.64 -8.85
CA PRO A 32 11.08 1.64 -9.78
C PRO A 32 10.15 1.38 -10.98
N ASP A 33 10.65 0.68 -12.00
CA ASP A 33 9.89 0.28 -13.20
C ASP A 33 8.56 -0.43 -12.89
N PHE A 34 8.55 -1.24 -11.84
CA PHE A 34 7.34 -1.93 -11.38
C PHE A 34 7.19 -1.78 -9.88
N PRO A 35 6.70 -0.63 -9.41
CA PRO A 35 6.59 -0.35 -7.98
C PRO A 35 5.53 -1.22 -7.30
N LEU A 36 5.83 -1.59 -6.08
CA LEU A 36 4.95 -2.33 -5.19
C LEU A 36 4.40 -1.39 -4.12
N LEU A 37 3.11 -1.15 -4.17
CA LEU A 37 2.43 -0.23 -3.27
C LEU A 37 1.77 -1.01 -2.12
N LEU A 38 1.87 -0.52 -0.89
CA LEU A 38 1.06 -1.04 0.22
C LEU A 38 -0.33 -0.39 0.18
N ALA A 39 -1.38 -1.21 0.18
CA ALA A 39 -2.74 -0.71 0.21
C ALA A 39 -3.09 -0.04 1.55
N PRO A 40 -3.82 1.08 1.54
CA PRO A 40 -4.44 1.63 2.74
C PRO A 40 -5.52 0.68 3.28
N MET A 41 -5.36 0.23 4.51
CA MET A 41 -6.27 -0.72 5.18
C MET A 41 -6.59 -0.22 6.59
N GLU A 42 -7.86 0.06 6.87
CA GLU A 42 -8.31 0.52 8.19
C GLU A 42 -7.95 -0.50 9.26
N ASP A 43 -7.48 -0.02 10.40
CA ASP A 43 -6.99 -0.79 11.53
C ASP A 43 -5.83 -1.76 11.23
N VAL A 44 -5.12 -1.59 10.11
CA VAL A 44 -3.99 -2.44 9.69
C VAL A 44 -2.78 -1.63 9.24
N SER A 45 -2.95 -0.68 8.31
CA SER A 45 -1.82 0.06 7.71
C SER A 45 -1.44 1.30 8.52
N ASP A 46 -1.33 1.13 9.84
CA ASP A 46 -0.78 2.11 10.76
C ASP A 46 0.76 2.22 10.64
N PRO A 47 1.39 3.24 11.26
CA PRO A 47 2.84 3.43 11.16
C PRO A 47 3.68 2.18 11.52
N PRO A 48 3.37 1.42 12.59
CA PRO A 48 4.09 0.19 12.91
C PRO A 48 4.08 -0.84 11.78
N PHE A 49 2.91 -1.09 11.20
CA PHE A 49 2.77 -2.06 10.11
C PHE A 49 3.44 -1.55 8.82
N ARG A 50 3.31 -0.26 8.51
CA ARG A 50 3.99 0.35 7.36
C ARG A 50 5.51 0.24 7.46
N ALA A 51 6.07 0.45 8.67
CA ALA A 51 7.51 0.25 8.92
C ALA A 51 7.98 -1.16 8.53
N VAL A 52 7.24 -2.18 8.93
CA VAL A 52 7.55 -3.57 8.58
C VAL A 52 7.46 -3.80 7.07
N CYS A 53 6.40 -3.32 6.42
CA CYS A 53 6.27 -3.45 4.96
C CYS A 53 7.38 -2.71 4.20
N LYS A 54 7.79 -1.52 4.68
CA LYS A 54 8.91 -0.76 4.12
C LYS A 54 10.22 -1.52 4.23
N ALA A 55 10.53 -2.08 5.39
CA ALA A 55 11.72 -2.90 5.61
C ALA A 55 11.79 -4.11 4.67
N HIS A 56 10.64 -4.60 4.18
CA HIS A 56 10.55 -5.72 3.26
C HIS A 56 10.35 -5.31 1.79
N GLY A 57 10.45 -4.02 1.47
CA GLY A 57 10.54 -3.55 0.09
C GLY A 57 9.27 -2.93 -0.51
N ALA A 58 8.28 -2.53 0.27
CA ALA A 58 7.21 -1.66 -0.23
C ALA A 58 7.79 -0.33 -0.72
N ASP A 59 7.45 0.08 -1.95
CA ASP A 59 8.01 1.27 -2.57
C ASP A 59 7.24 2.54 -2.21
N LEU A 60 5.92 2.48 -2.20
CA LEU A 60 5.02 3.57 -1.82
C LEU A 60 3.96 3.06 -0.86
N MET A 61 3.68 3.83 0.16
CA MET A 61 2.68 3.49 1.16
C MET A 61 1.68 4.62 1.35
N TYR A 62 0.57 4.30 2.01
CA TYR A 62 -0.49 5.24 2.34
C TYR A 62 -0.89 5.08 3.80
N THR A 63 -1.30 6.18 4.42
CA THR A 63 -1.93 6.11 5.74
C THR A 63 -3.25 5.33 5.67
N GLU A 64 -3.78 4.91 6.81
CA GLU A 64 -5.19 4.58 6.87
C GLU A 64 -6.02 5.79 6.44
N PHE A 65 -7.19 5.55 5.84
CA PHE A 65 -7.99 6.66 5.31
C PHE A 65 -8.56 7.55 6.43
N ILE A 66 -8.48 8.86 6.23
CA ILE A 66 -8.85 9.89 7.18
C ILE A 66 -10.16 10.54 6.73
N SER A 67 -11.14 10.60 7.64
CA SER A 67 -12.40 11.32 7.37
C SER A 67 -12.17 12.82 7.32
N SER A 68 -12.60 13.47 6.23
CA SER A 68 -12.53 14.92 6.08
C SER A 68 -13.29 15.64 7.20
N GLU A 69 -14.52 15.21 7.48
CA GLU A 69 -15.32 15.80 8.55
C GLU A 69 -14.68 15.57 9.94
N GLY A 70 -14.05 14.38 10.14
CA GLY A 70 -13.35 14.07 11.38
C GLY A 70 -12.11 14.93 11.58
N LEU A 71 -11.37 15.21 10.51
CA LEU A 71 -10.16 16.02 10.56
C LEU A 71 -10.49 17.50 10.81
N ILE A 72 -11.46 18.06 10.08
CA ILE A 72 -11.94 19.45 10.26
C ILE A 72 -12.42 19.69 11.70
N ARG A 73 -13.13 18.73 12.29
CA ARG A 73 -13.58 18.80 13.69
C ARG A 73 -12.46 18.51 14.70
N ALA A 74 -11.23 18.38 14.25
CA ALA A 74 -10.07 18.09 15.08
C ALA A 74 -10.19 16.81 15.94
N ALA A 75 -10.93 15.81 15.45
CA ALA A 75 -11.08 14.55 16.16
C ALA A 75 -9.71 13.87 16.37
N ALA A 76 -9.41 13.51 17.62
CA ALA A 76 -8.10 12.97 18.00
C ALA A 76 -7.68 11.75 17.16
N LYS A 77 -8.63 10.84 16.86
CA LYS A 77 -8.36 9.68 15.99
C LYS A 77 -7.95 10.10 14.58
N SER A 78 -8.60 11.11 13.99
CA SER A 78 -8.27 11.60 12.64
C SER A 78 -6.92 12.29 12.62
N ARG A 79 -6.60 13.11 13.64
CA ARG A 79 -5.30 13.76 13.76
C ARG A 79 -4.16 12.75 13.93
N LYS A 80 -4.36 11.72 14.74
CA LYS A 80 -3.33 10.67 14.95
C LYS A 80 -3.00 9.91 13.67
N LYS A 81 -3.92 9.78 12.74
CA LYS A 81 -3.67 9.16 11.43
C LYS A 81 -2.82 10.02 10.48
N LEU A 82 -2.59 11.30 10.82
CA LEU A 82 -1.63 12.15 10.10
C LEU A 82 -0.17 11.84 10.46
N ASP A 83 0.08 11.05 11.52
CA ASP A 83 1.44 10.68 11.92
C ASP A 83 2.12 9.89 10.80
N ILE A 84 3.21 10.45 10.29
CA ILE A 84 4.08 9.87 9.27
C ILE A 84 5.53 10.02 9.71
N PHE A 85 6.39 9.14 9.24
CA PHE A 85 7.79 9.08 9.65
C PHE A 85 8.71 9.01 8.42
N ASP A 86 9.92 9.53 8.53
CA ASP A 86 10.88 9.59 7.41
C ASP A 86 11.23 8.21 6.85
N TYR A 87 11.25 7.17 7.68
CA TYR A 87 11.51 5.80 7.22
C TYR A 87 10.41 5.21 6.32
N GLU A 88 9.23 5.84 6.25
CA GLU A 88 8.10 5.39 5.42
C GLU A 88 8.12 5.97 4.00
N ARG A 89 8.94 6.99 3.76
CA ARG A 89 8.91 7.74 2.50
C ARG A 89 9.30 6.89 1.28
N PRO A 90 8.64 7.13 0.12
CA PRO A 90 7.52 8.05 -0.07
C PRO A 90 6.22 7.53 0.57
N ILE A 91 5.45 8.45 1.15
CA ILE A 91 4.19 8.17 1.85
C ILE A 91 3.09 9.14 1.44
N GLY A 92 1.88 8.61 1.17
CA GLY A 92 0.67 9.39 0.91
C GLY A 92 -0.26 9.44 2.12
N ILE A 93 -0.87 10.59 2.36
CA ILE A 93 -2.01 10.69 3.28
C ILE A 93 -3.28 10.44 2.49
N GLN A 94 -4.05 9.41 2.88
CA GLN A 94 -5.31 9.09 2.20
C GLN A 94 -6.51 9.71 2.91
N LEU A 95 -7.33 10.44 2.12
CA LEU A 95 -8.52 11.15 2.57
C LEU A 95 -9.80 10.53 2.01
N PHE A 96 -10.89 10.62 2.76
CA PHE A 96 -12.23 10.34 2.27
C PHE A 96 -13.25 11.30 2.87
N GLY A 97 -14.30 11.58 2.14
CA GLY A 97 -15.38 12.45 2.58
C GLY A 97 -16.54 12.42 1.60
N SER A 98 -17.56 13.23 1.89
CA SER A 98 -18.77 13.36 1.07
C SER A 98 -19.10 14.81 0.70
N ASP A 99 -18.31 15.77 1.16
CA ASP A 99 -18.50 17.19 0.89
C ASP A 99 -17.27 17.79 0.20
N VAL A 100 -17.52 18.65 -0.79
CA VAL A 100 -16.47 19.18 -1.68
C VAL A 100 -15.56 20.16 -0.94
N GLU A 101 -16.13 21.04 -0.13
CA GLU A 101 -15.37 22.08 0.57
C GLU A 101 -14.52 21.46 1.67
N THR A 102 -15.12 20.61 2.50
CA THR A 102 -14.39 19.93 3.57
C THR A 102 -13.28 19.04 3.05
N MET A 103 -13.39 18.46 1.86
CA MET A 103 -12.31 17.69 1.24
C MET A 103 -11.14 18.59 0.80
N GLY A 104 -11.42 19.78 0.29
CA GLY A 104 -10.40 20.77 -0.04
C GLY A 104 -9.64 21.24 1.21
N GLU A 105 -10.36 21.66 2.26
CA GLU A 105 -9.76 22.08 3.53
C GLU A 105 -8.94 20.96 4.17
N CYS A 106 -9.46 19.73 4.13
CA CYS A 106 -8.78 18.55 4.64
C CYS A 106 -7.45 18.28 3.89
N ALA A 107 -7.43 18.51 2.57
CA ALA A 107 -6.22 18.40 1.78
C ALA A 107 -5.16 19.43 2.19
N ALA A 108 -5.55 20.67 2.47
CA ALA A 108 -4.64 21.71 2.98
C ALA A 108 -4.03 21.30 4.33
N ILE A 109 -4.87 20.89 5.30
CA ILE A 109 -4.40 20.43 6.63
C ILE A 109 -3.46 19.22 6.49
N SER A 110 -3.78 18.29 5.60
CA SER A 110 -2.97 17.10 5.39
C SER A 110 -1.64 17.42 4.70
N THR A 111 -1.61 18.45 3.86
CA THR A 111 -0.38 18.94 3.22
C THR A 111 0.59 19.51 4.26
N GLU A 112 0.09 20.19 5.30
CA GLU A 112 0.91 20.72 6.41
C GLU A 112 1.56 19.61 7.23
N ALA A 113 1.00 18.40 7.26
CA ALA A 113 1.64 17.24 7.89
C ALA A 113 2.87 16.73 7.12
N GLY A 114 3.12 17.23 5.90
CA GLY A 114 4.33 17.01 5.13
C GLY A 114 4.43 15.62 4.47
N PRO A 115 3.37 15.00 3.93
CA PRO A 115 3.48 13.79 3.13
C PRO A 115 4.13 14.06 1.78
N ASP A 116 4.43 13.01 1.02
CA ASP A 116 4.95 13.15 -0.33
C ASP A 116 3.82 13.34 -1.36
N LEU A 117 2.60 12.87 -1.05
CA LEU A 117 1.41 13.03 -1.88
C LEU A 117 0.12 12.99 -1.04
N ILE A 118 -0.98 13.46 -1.61
CA ILE A 118 -2.33 13.28 -1.09
C ILE A 118 -3.06 12.23 -1.95
N ASP A 119 -3.73 11.25 -1.30
CA ASP A 119 -4.52 10.26 -2.00
C ASP A 119 -6.01 10.37 -1.63
N ILE A 120 -6.89 10.11 -2.58
CA ILE A 120 -8.34 10.18 -2.37
C ILE A 120 -8.93 8.78 -2.45
N ASN A 121 -9.70 8.39 -1.44
CA ASN A 121 -10.39 7.11 -1.38
C ASN A 121 -11.79 7.17 -1.99
N TYR A 122 -11.94 6.63 -3.19
CA TYR A 122 -13.23 6.38 -3.84
C TYR A 122 -13.52 4.86 -3.95
N GLY A 123 -12.88 4.05 -3.10
CA GLY A 123 -12.99 2.60 -3.17
C GLY A 123 -13.49 1.90 -1.92
N CYS A 124 -13.60 2.58 -0.77
CA CYS A 124 -14.07 1.95 0.48
C CYS A 124 -15.52 1.45 0.33
N PRO A 125 -15.76 0.12 0.45
CA PRO A 125 -17.09 -0.44 0.21
C PRO A 125 -17.94 -0.52 1.46
N VAL A 126 -17.39 -0.17 2.63
CA VAL A 126 -18.02 -0.35 3.94
C VAL A 126 -19.31 0.46 4.02
N LYS A 127 -20.38 -0.19 4.50
CA LYS A 127 -21.73 0.41 4.57
C LYS A 127 -21.72 1.77 5.31
N GLN A 128 -21.01 1.86 6.43
CA GLN A 128 -20.92 3.07 7.23
C GLN A 128 -20.30 4.27 6.47
N VAL A 129 -19.40 4.03 5.51
CA VAL A 129 -18.82 5.06 4.64
C VAL A 129 -19.76 5.35 3.47
N ALA A 130 -20.22 4.30 2.79
CA ALA A 130 -21.06 4.45 1.60
C ALA A 130 -22.44 5.09 1.89
N CYS A 131 -23.06 4.78 3.03
CA CYS A 131 -24.35 5.42 3.42
C CYS A 131 -24.24 6.92 3.67
N ARG A 132 -23.01 7.44 3.86
CA ARG A 132 -22.75 8.89 3.99
C ARG A 132 -22.43 9.56 2.65
N GLY A 133 -22.55 8.85 1.53
CA GLY A 133 -22.19 9.35 0.21
C GLY A 133 -20.69 9.51 -0.02
N ALA A 134 -19.85 8.78 0.75
CA ALA A 134 -18.38 8.82 0.67
C ALA A 134 -17.80 7.52 0.14
N GLY A 135 -16.49 7.53 -0.15
CA GLY A 135 -15.79 6.36 -0.65
C GLY A 135 -16.39 5.85 -1.97
N ALA A 136 -16.66 4.55 -2.05
CA ALA A 136 -17.19 3.94 -3.27
C ALA A 136 -18.61 4.42 -3.66
N ALA A 137 -19.35 5.11 -2.79
CA ALA A 137 -20.65 5.68 -3.15
C ALA A 137 -20.54 6.75 -4.24
N LEU A 138 -19.41 7.45 -4.32
CA LEU A 138 -19.16 8.46 -5.35
C LEU A 138 -19.05 7.89 -6.78
N LEU A 139 -18.90 6.56 -6.94
CA LEU A 139 -19.03 5.91 -8.24
C LEU A 139 -20.45 6.00 -8.85
N GLN A 140 -21.43 6.42 -8.06
CA GLN A 140 -22.81 6.70 -8.54
C GLN A 140 -23.02 8.19 -8.86
N ASP A 141 -22.05 9.07 -8.53
CA ASP A 141 -22.13 10.52 -8.75
C ASP A 141 -20.77 11.04 -9.25
N ILE A 142 -20.47 10.76 -10.51
CA ILE A 142 -19.20 11.16 -11.14
C ILE A 142 -19.02 12.69 -11.17
N PRO A 143 -20.03 13.53 -11.44
CA PRO A 143 -19.88 14.97 -11.35
C PRO A 143 -19.39 15.45 -9.97
N LYS A 144 -19.93 14.88 -8.89
CA LYS A 144 -19.51 15.20 -7.53
C LYS A 144 -18.10 14.68 -7.23
N MET A 145 -17.75 13.47 -7.69
CA MET A 145 -16.41 12.92 -7.60
C MET A 145 -15.37 13.84 -8.26
N VAL A 146 -15.67 14.34 -9.46
CA VAL A 146 -14.83 15.27 -10.21
C VAL A 146 -14.70 16.61 -9.46
N ALA A 147 -15.80 17.19 -8.98
CA ALA A 147 -15.77 18.45 -8.23
C ALA A 147 -14.94 18.34 -6.95
N MET A 148 -15.07 17.23 -6.23
CA MET A 148 -14.33 16.95 -5.01
C MET A 148 -12.82 16.74 -5.29
N THR A 149 -12.47 16.01 -6.33
CA THR A 149 -11.07 15.84 -6.75
C THR A 149 -10.46 17.17 -7.14
N ALA A 150 -11.19 18.00 -7.90
CA ALA A 150 -10.76 19.34 -8.27
C ALA A 150 -10.54 20.25 -7.04
N ALA A 151 -11.37 20.13 -6.01
CA ALA A 151 -11.17 20.85 -4.75
C ALA A 151 -9.87 20.41 -4.07
N VAL A 152 -9.62 19.11 -3.94
CA VAL A 152 -8.38 18.59 -3.36
C VAL A 152 -7.15 19.08 -4.14
N VAL A 153 -7.15 18.95 -5.47
CA VAL A 153 -6.03 19.40 -6.33
C VAL A 153 -5.73 20.90 -6.16
N ARG A 154 -6.76 21.74 -5.97
CA ARG A 154 -6.55 23.17 -5.76
C ARG A 154 -6.00 23.54 -4.38
N HIS A 155 -6.20 22.69 -3.37
CA HIS A 155 -5.83 23.00 -1.98
C HIS A 155 -4.49 22.37 -1.55
N THR A 156 -3.76 21.75 -2.47
CA THR A 156 -2.43 21.21 -2.20
C THR A 156 -1.48 21.51 -3.36
N HIS A 157 -0.20 21.66 -3.05
CA HIS A 157 0.87 21.72 -4.05
C HIS A 157 1.49 20.34 -4.32
N LEU A 158 1.07 19.33 -3.56
CA LEU A 158 1.56 17.97 -3.68
C LEU A 158 0.85 17.22 -4.81
N PRO A 159 1.46 16.17 -5.38
CA PRO A 159 0.77 15.27 -6.29
C PRO A 159 -0.49 14.68 -5.63
N VAL A 160 -1.59 14.65 -6.36
CA VAL A 160 -2.84 14.02 -5.92
C VAL A 160 -3.01 12.71 -6.65
N THR A 161 -3.24 11.62 -5.91
CA THR A 161 -3.56 10.31 -6.47
C THR A 161 -4.96 9.87 -6.04
N VAL A 162 -5.51 8.89 -6.72
CA VAL A 162 -6.85 8.37 -6.42
C VAL A 162 -6.82 6.86 -6.34
N LYS A 163 -7.53 6.30 -5.35
CA LYS A 163 -7.81 4.87 -5.26
C LYS A 163 -9.30 4.60 -5.39
N THR A 164 -9.68 3.78 -6.38
CA THR A 164 -11.09 3.49 -6.70
C THR A 164 -11.36 2.00 -6.96
N ARG A 165 -12.59 1.69 -7.39
CA ARG A 165 -13.07 0.37 -7.83
C ARG A 165 -13.61 0.44 -9.26
N LEU A 166 -14.00 -0.72 -9.83
CA LEU A 166 -14.53 -0.82 -11.20
C LEU A 166 -15.87 -0.08 -11.40
N GLY A 167 -16.62 0.12 -10.33
CA GLY A 167 -17.95 0.71 -10.33
C GLY A 167 -18.70 0.37 -9.04
N TRP A 168 -19.97 0.79 -8.96
CA TRP A 168 -20.83 0.49 -7.82
C TRP A 168 -21.25 -0.99 -7.78
N ASP A 169 -21.73 -1.50 -8.91
CA ASP A 169 -22.14 -2.89 -9.11
C ASP A 169 -21.79 -3.37 -10.52
N GLU A 170 -22.22 -4.57 -10.87
CA GLU A 170 -21.90 -5.18 -12.17
C GLU A 170 -22.48 -4.42 -13.37
N GLY A 171 -23.66 -3.83 -13.19
CA GLY A 171 -24.36 -3.06 -14.23
C GLY A 171 -23.86 -1.63 -14.40
N THR A 172 -23.07 -1.12 -13.44
CA THR A 172 -22.62 0.27 -13.40
C THR A 172 -21.09 0.40 -13.29
N LYS A 173 -20.36 -0.45 -14.00
CA LYS A 173 -18.92 -0.34 -14.15
C LYS A 173 -18.56 0.87 -15.02
N ASN A 174 -17.98 1.90 -14.43
CA ASN A 174 -17.70 3.18 -15.07
C ASN A 174 -16.25 3.66 -14.88
N VAL A 175 -15.34 2.78 -14.48
CA VAL A 175 -13.96 3.16 -14.12
C VAL A 175 -13.18 3.73 -15.30
N GLU A 176 -13.49 3.38 -16.55
CA GLU A 176 -12.84 3.94 -17.74
C GLU A 176 -13.15 5.45 -17.85
N GLU A 177 -14.43 5.85 -17.72
CA GLU A 177 -14.86 7.26 -17.67
C GLU A 177 -14.25 7.98 -16.48
N VAL A 178 -14.24 7.34 -15.30
CA VAL A 178 -13.63 7.90 -14.08
C VAL A 178 -12.15 8.21 -14.32
N ALA A 179 -11.40 7.29 -14.93
CA ALA A 179 -9.98 7.48 -15.20
C ALA A 179 -9.71 8.71 -16.08
N GLU A 180 -10.45 8.87 -17.18
CA GLU A 180 -10.32 10.02 -18.08
C GLU A 180 -10.64 11.33 -17.36
N ARG A 181 -11.81 11.41 -16.72
CA ARG A 181 -12.25 12.64 -16.05
C ARG A 181 -11.34 13.07 -14.92
N LEU A 182 -10.83 12.11 -14.14
CA LEU A 182 -9.93 12.45 -13.03
C LEU A 182 -8.54 12.85 -13.53
N GLN A 183 -8.02 12.22 -14.58
CA GLN A 183 -6.80 12.68 -15.22
C GLN A 183 -6.96 14.11 -15.74
N ASP A 184 -8.08 14.45 -16.39
CA ASP A 184 -8.34 15.80 -16.93
C ASP A 184 -8.36 16.86 -15.80
N ILE A 185 -8.67 16.47 -14.56
CA ILE A 185 -8.60 17.34 -13.37
C ILE A 185 -7.15 17.49 -12.85
N GLY A 186 -6.23 16.60 -13.25
CA GLY A 186 -4.82 16.70 -12.88
C GLY A 186 -4.38 15.77 -11.76
N ILE A 187 -5.03 14.62 -11.57
CA ILE A 187 -4.45 13.60 -10.70
C ILE A 187 -3.15 13.05 -11.28
N ALA A 188 -2.22 12.68 -10.41
CA ALA A 188 -0.88 12.22 -10.79
C ALA A 188 -0.78 10.70 -10.99
N ALA A 189 -1.70 9.91 -10.44
CA ALA A 189 -1.80 8.47 -10.65
C ALA A 189 -3.18 7.94 -10.21
N LEU A 190 -3.56 6.77 -10.73
CA LEU A 190 -4.81 6.11 -10.39
C LEU A 190 -4.55 4.65 -9.98
N THR A 191 -5.06 4.24 -8.82
CA THR A 191 -5.10 2.84 -8.39
C THR A 191 -6.50 2.28 -8.52
N VAL A 192 -6.67 1.15 -9.20
CA VAL A 192 -7.96 0.53 -9.41
C VAL A 192 -8.02 -0.86 -8.75
N HIS A 193 -8.97 -1.06 -7.85
CA HIS A 193 -9.28 -2.38 -7.34
C HIS A 193 -10.22 -3.10 -8.33
N GLY A 194 -9.80 -4.26 -8.83
CA GLY A 194 -10.51 -5.08 -9.82
C GLY A 194 -11.84 -5.68 -9.35
N ARG A 195 -12.56 -5.03 -8.45
CA ARG A 195 -13.91 -5.40 -7.97
C ARG A 195 -14.82 -4.20 -7.93
N THR A 196 -16.12 -4.45 -8.08
CA THR A 196 -17.15 -3.42 -7.79
C THR A 196 -17.34 -3.24 -6.28
N ARG A 197 -18.05 -2.17 -5.89
CA ARG A 197 -18.44 -1.97 -4.48
C ARG A 197 -19.34 -3.11 -3.98
N ALA A 198 -20.29 -3.56 -4.79
CA ALA A 198 -21.24 -4.60 -4.41
C ALA A 198 -20.57 -5.96 -4.16
N GLN A 199 -19.48 -6.27 -4.87
CA GLN A 199 -18.71 -7.49 -4.64
C GLN A 199 -18.00 -7.52 -3.30
N LEU A 200 -17.70 -6.38 -2.67
CA LEU A 200 -16.85 -6.29 -1.48
C LEU A 200 -15.49 -6.97 -1.73
N TYR A 201 -15.35 -8.21 -1.23
CA TYR A 201 -14.18 -9.08 -1.42
C TYR A 201 -14.54 -10.46 -1.99
N LYS A 202 -15.80 -10.64 -2.44
CA LYS A 202 -16.29 -11.91 -2.99
C LYS A 202 -15.84 -12.06 -4.45
N GLY A 203 -15.74 -13.32 -4.90
CA GLY A 203 -15.28 -13.66 -6.25
C GLY A 203 -13.83 -13.27 -6.49
N GLU A 204 -13.41 -13.24 -7.74
CA GLU A 204 -12.08 -12.84 -8.19
C GLU A 204 -12.06 -11.37 -8.66
N ALA A 205 -10.89 -10.73 -8.54
CA ALA A 205 -10.68 -9.40 -9.07
C ALA A 205 -10.59 -9.45 -10.61
N ASP A 206 -11.40 -8.66 -11.28
CA ASP A 206 -11.41 -8.56 -12.75
C ASP A 206 -10.51 -7.40 -13.19
N TRP A 207 -9.37 -7.73 -13.77
CA TRP A 207 -8.38 -6.76 -14.23
C TRP A 207 -8.57 -6.31 -15.69
N ARG A 208 -9.54 -6.86 -16.41
CA ARG A 208 -9.76 -6.53 -17.83
C ARG A 208 -10.07 -5.06 -18.07
N LEU A 209 -10.85 -4.43 -17.17
CA LEU A 209 -11.13 -3.00 -17.27
C LEU A 209 -9.91 -2.15 -16.90
N ILE A 210 -9.04 -2.65 -16.01
CA ILE A 210 -7.76 -1.97 -15.68
C ILE A 210 -6.86 -1.96 -16.91
N ALA A 211 -6.77 -3.09 -17.63
CA ALA A 211 -6.04 -3.17 -18.90
C ALA A 211 -6.60 -2.19 -19.95
N LYS A 212 -7.92 -2.11 -20.09
CA LYS A 212 -8.53 -1.14 -21.01
C LYS A 212 -8.18 0.32 -20.70
N ILE A 213 -8.08 0.68 -19.41
CA ILE A 213 -7.61 2.01 -19.03
C ILE A 213 -6.16 2.22 -19.50
N LYS A 214 -5.29 1.21 -19.32
CA LYS A 214 -3.89 1.27 -19.78
C LYS A 214 -3.78 1.36 -21.31
N ASP A 215 -4.61 0.64 -22.03
CA ASP A 215 -4.63 0.63 -23.50
C ASP A 215 -5.22 1.91 -24.09
N ASN A 216 -5.88 2.74 -23.29
CA ASN A 216 -6.47 4.01 -23.74
C ASN A 216 -5.38 5.05 -24.01
N PRO A 217 -5.17 5.48 -25.28
CA PRO A 217 -4.10 6.41 -25.63
C PRO A 217 -4.25 7.81 -25.02
N ARG A 218 -5.43 8.15 -24.49
CA ARG A 218 -5.64 9.40 -23.76
C ARG A 218 -5.04 9.37 -22.36
N ILE A 219 -4.93 8.19 -21.74
CA ILE A 219 -4.40 8.05 -20.38
C ILE A 219 -2.87 8.16 -20.40
N LYS A 220 -2.34 9.13 -19.66
CA LYS A 220 -0.91 9.43 -19.57
C LYS A 220 -0.34 9.25 -18.17
N ILE A 221 -1.21 9.18 -17.16
CA ILE A 221 -0.81 8.95 -15.78
C ILE A 221 -0.55 7.47 -15.50
N PRO A 222 0.30 7.13 -14.51
CA PRO A 222 0.47 5.76 -14.05
C PRO A 222 -0.84 5.14 -13.56
N ILE A 223 -1.05 3.87 -13.95
CA ILE A 223 -2.20 3.06 -13.53
C ILE A 223 -1.69 1.88 -12.72
N PHE A 224 -2.10 1.81 -11.46
CA PHE A 224 -1.76 0.72 -10.55
C PHE A 224 -2.93 -0.23 -10.39
N GLY A 225 -2.66 -1.53 -10.52
CA GLY A 225 -3.68 -2.55 -10.31
C GLY A 225 -3.70 -3.04 -8.86
N ASN A 226 -4.90 -3.32 -8.35
CA ASN A 226 -5.12 -3.86 -7.02
C ASN A 226 -6.15 -4.99 -7.03
N GLY A 227 -5.97 -5.96 -6.16
CA GLY A 227 -6.86 -7.10 -5.99
C GLY A 227 -6.21 -8.43 -6.33
N ASP A 228 -6.26 -9.36 -5.38
CA ASP A 228 -5.82 -10.75 -5.49
C ASP A 228 -4.35 -10.98 -5.86
N ILE A 229 -3.48 -10.01 -5.61
CA ILE A 229 -2.04 -10.22 -5.66
C ILE A 229 -1.65 -11.01 -4.40
N THR A 230 -1.50 -12.31 -4.55
CA THR A 230 -1.27 -13.25 -3.44
C THR A 230 0.05 -14.00 -3.53
N SER A 231 0.77 -13.87 -4.65
CA SER A 231 2.08 -14.49 -4.86
C SER A 231 2.93 -13.67 -5.83
N PRO A 232 4.24 -13.91 -5.86
CA PRO A 232 5.16 -13.29 -6.83
C PRO A 232 4.79 -13.58 -8.29
N GLU A 233 4.40 -14.82 -8.59
CA GLU A 233 4.03 -15.25 -9.94
C GLU A 233 2.79 -14.49 -10.41
N LYS A 234 1.82 -14.30 -9.51
CA LYS A 234 0.60 -13.56 -9.84
C LYS A 234 0.86 -12.08 -10.09
N ALA A 235 1.79 -11.49 -9.37
CA ALA A 235 2.22 -10.11 -9.60
C ALA A 235 2.85 -9.95 -11.00
N LEU A 236 3.73 -10.87 -11.40
CA LEU A 236 4.37 -10.87 -12.72
C LEU A 236 3.35 -11.19 -13.83
N GLU A 237 2.47 -12.18 -13.63
CA GLU A 237 1.37 -12.47 -14.56
C GLU A 237 0.55 -11.21 -14.84
N TYR A 238 0.17 -10.49 -13.80
CA TYR A 238 -0.69 -9.31 -13.94
C TYR A 238 0.05 -8.13 -14.57
N LYS A 239 1.35 -7.92 -14.26
CA LYS A 239 2.19 -6.97 -14.98
C LYS A 239 2.19 -7.27 -16.48
N THR A 240 2.50 -8.50 -16.85
CA THR A 240 2.67 -8.91 -18.24
C THR A 240 1.34 -8.90 -19.01
N ARG A 241 0.27 -9.42 -18.38
CA ARG A 241 -1.02 -9.60 -19.03
C ARG A 241 -1.83 -8.32 -19.17
N TYR A 242 -1.72 -7.43 -18.19
CA TYR A 242 -2.58 -6.24 -18.11
C TYR A 242 -1.80 -4.92 -18.28
N GLY A 243 -0.49 -4.97 -18.43
CA GLY A 243 0.35 -3.82 -18.76
C GLY A 243 0.37 -2.70 -17.72
N VAL A 244 -0.04 -2.97 -16.47
CA VAL A 244 -0.08 -1.96 -15.40
C VAL A 244 1.31 -1.48 -15.03
N ASP A 245 1.43 -0.23 -14.59
CA ASP A 245 2.69 0.38 -14.20
C ASP A 245 3.24 -0.14 -12.87
N GLY A 246 2.38 -0.72 -12.04
CA GLY A 246 2.74 -1.35 -10.77
C GLY A 246 1.51 -1.99 -10.13
N VAL A 247 1.72 -2.62 -8.97
CA VAL A 247 0.63 -3.28 -8.24
C VAL A 247 0.54 -2.81 -6.80
N MET A 248 -0.70 -2.72 -6.31
CA MET A 248 -0.97 -2.44 -4.91
C MET A 248 -1.36 -3.72 -4.18
N ILE A 249 -0.61 -4.06 -3.13
CA ILE A 249 -0.78 -5.27 -2.33
C ILE A 249 -1.47 -4.89 -1.02
N GLY A 250 -2.55 -5.61 -0.68
CA GLY A 250 -3.27 -5.43 0.58
C GLY A 250 -3.15 -6.66 1.48
N ARG A 251 -4.22 -7.42 1.59
CA ARG A 251 -4.39 -8.55 2.52
C ARG A 251 -3.24 -9.57 2.54
N ALA A 252 -2.58 -9.77 1.40
CA ALA A 252 -1.45 -10.70 1.31
C ALA A 252 -0.21 -10.25 2.11
N SER A 253 -0.09 -8.96 2.43
CA SER A 253 1.01 -8.44 3.25
C SER A 253 0.78 -8.60 4.76
N ILE A 254 -0.46 -8.88 5.20
CA ILE A 254 -0.80 -8.97 6.63
C ILE A 254 -0.11 -10.18 7.24
N GLY A 255 0.87 -9.94 8.12
CA GLY A 255 1.72 -10.95 8.72
C GLY A 255 2.62 -11.72 7.74
N TYR A 256 2.67 -11.26 6.48
CA TYR A 256 3.57 -11.79 5.46
C TYR A 256 4.19 -10.65 4.63
N PRO A 257 4.93 -9.73 5.25
CA PRO A 257 5.50 -8.56 4.55
C PRO A 257 6.55 -8.95 3.50
N TRP A 258 7.12 -10.14 3.58
CA TRP A 258 8.09 -10.68 2.63
C TRP A 258 7.58 -10.70 1.20
N ILE A 259 6.27 -10.68 0.98
CA ILE A 259 5.68 -10.66 -0.35
C ILE A 259 6.26 -9.53 -1.23
N PHE A 260 6.62 -8.38 -0.65
CA PHE A 260 7.22 -7.28 -1.41
C PHE A 260 8.61 -7.66 -1.94
N ARG A 261 9.51 -8.18 -1.08
CA ARG A 261 10.83 -8.62 -1.51
C ARG A 261 10.77 -9.82 -2.47
N GLU A 262 9.84 -10.74 -2.23
CA GLU A 262 9.63 -11.92 -3.07
C GLU A 262 9.16 -11.54 -4.48
N VAL A 263 8.19 -10.63 -4.60
CA VAL A 263 7.73 -10.12 -5.89
C VAL A 263 8.87 -9.43 -6.64
N LYS A 264 9.64 -8.56 -5.97
CA LYS A 264 10.79 -7.88 -6.59
C LYS A 264 11.82 -8.88 -7.11
N HIS A 265 12.17 -9.87 -6.30
CA HIS A 265 13.12 -10.90 -6.69
C HIS A 265 12.62 -11.70 -7.90
N TYR A 266 11.36 -12.14 -7.84
CA TYR A 266 10.76 -12.93 -8.91
C TYR A 266 10.64 -12.16 -10.22
N VAL A 267 10.23 -10.90 -10.16
CA VAL A 267 10.15 -10.02 -11.35
C VAL A 267 11.54 -9.83 -11.99
N ALA A 268 12.59 -9.73 -11.17
CA ALA A 268 13.96 -9.52 -11.65
C ALA A 268 14.63 -10.79 -12.17
N THR A 269 14.31 -11.96 -11.61
CA THR A 269 15.09 -13.20 -11.85
C THR A 269 14.28 -14.36 -12.41
N GLY A 270 12.95 -14.32 -12.30
CA GLY A 270 12.08 -15.48 -12.59
C GLY A 270 12.17 -16.61 -11.55
N GLN A 271 12.88 -16.40 -10.44
CA GLN A 271 13.10 -17.43 -9.40
C GLN A 271 12.40 -17.05 -8.11
N LEU A 272 11.79 -18.02 -7.44
CA LEU A 272 11.19 -17.82 -6.11
C LEU A 272 12.29 -17.78 -5.04
N LEU A 273 12.11 -16.93 -4.05
CA LEU A 273 12.88 -16.97 -2.82
C LEU A 273 12.40 -18.13 -1.93
N ALA A 274 13.29 -18.65 -1.12
CA ALA A 274 12.89 -19.55 -0.04
C ALA A 274 11.91 -18.82 0.90
N PRO A 275 10.89 -19.53 1.44
CA PRO A 275 9.99 -18.96 2.44
C PRO A 275 10.78 -18.43 3.65
N PRO A 276 10.24 -17.39 4.35
CA PRO A 276 10.90 -16.86 5.53
C PRO A 276 11.06 -17.93 6.62
N THR A 277 12.23 -17.96 7.23
CA THR A 277 12.53 -18.85 8.36
C THR A 277 11.71 -18.46 9.60
N LEU A 278 11.67 -19.33 10.62
CA LEU A 278 11.02 -19.01 11.88
C LEU A 278 11.66 -17.78 12.54
N GLU A 279 12.98 -17.68 12.52
CA GLU A 279 13.70 -16.53 13.07
C GLU A 279 13.32 -15.22 12.36
N GLU A 280 13.25 -15.23 11.03
CA GLU A 280 12.79 -14.05 10.27
C GLU A 280 11.35 -13.67 10.64
N ARG A 281 10.45 -14.65 10.84
CA ARG A 281 9.06 -14.40 11.23
C ARG A 281 8.97 -13.82 12.63
N VAL A 282 9.73 -14.32 13.58
CA VAL A 282 9.82 -13.77 14.93
C VAL A 282 10.38 -12.34 14.89
N ALA A 283 11.47 -12.10 14.16
CA ALA A 283 12.08 -10.78 14.04
C ALA A 283 11.11 -9.75 13.43
N ALA A 284 10.38 -10.10 12.38
CA ALA A 284 9.39 -9.20 11.79
C ALA A 284 8.18 -8.95 12.73
N CYS A 285 7.73 -9.97 13.45
CA CYS A 285 6.68 -9.85 14.47
C CYS A 285 7.12 -8.94 15.63
N GLN A 286 8.35 -9.12 16.11
CA GLN A 286 8.94 -8.30 17.16
C GLN A 286 9.10 -6.85 16.71
N MET A 287 9.64 -6.60 15.51
CA MET A 287 9.75 -5.25 14.96
C MET A 287 8.38 -4.55 14.93
N HIS A 288 7.33 -5.25 14.48
CA HIS A 288 5.97 -4.72 14.48
C HIS A 288 5.48 -4.41 15.89
N PHE A 289 5.74 -5.30 16.83
CA PHE A 289 5.38 -5.13 18.24
C PHE A 289 6.09 -3.94 18.86
N ASP A 290 7.42 -3.84 18.74
CA ASP A 290 8.22 -2.76 19.31
C ASP A 290 7.74 -1.40 18.79
N ARG A 291 7.53 -1.27 17.49
CA ARG A 291 6.96 -0.06 16.88
C ARG A 291 5.54 0.25 17.38
N SER A 292 4.72 -0.79 17.62
CA SER A 292 3.38 -0.62 18.18
C SER A 292 3.42 -0.09 19.60
N ILE A 293 4.34 -0.58 20.42
CA ILE A 293 4.54 -0.08 21.80
C ILE A 293 5.05 1.36 21.78
N GLU A 294 6.03 1.67 20.92
CA GLU A 294 6.60 3.00 20.76
C GLU A 294 5.53 4.05 20.40
N TRP A 295 4.71 3.77 19.41
CA TRP A 295 3.73 4.74 18.86
C TRP A 295 2.41 4.79 19.63
N LYS A 296 1.92 3.67 20.15
CA LYS A 296 0.59 3.56 20.79
C LYS A 296 0.65 3.51 22.31
N GLY A 297 1.83 3.26 22.86
CA GLY A 297 2.01 2.90 24.27
C GLY A 297 1.67 1.43 24.55
N PRO A 298 2.09 0.92 25.73
CA PRO A 298 2.03 -0.51 26.04
C PRO A 298 0.62 -1.08 26.02
N LYS A 299 -0.36 -0.40 26.60
CA LYS A 299 -1.74 -0.91 26.70
C LYS A 299 -2.40 -1.11 25.34
N VAL A 300 -2.34 -0.09 24.47
CA VAL A 300 -2.98 -0.14 23.15
C VAL A 300 -2.15 -0.98 22.18
N GLY A 301 -0.82 -0.88 22.23
CA GLY A 301 0.08 -1.64 21.37
C GLY A 301 -0.08 -3.14 21.56
N ILE A 302 -0.10 -3.65 22.80
CA ILE A 302 -0.35 -5.07 23.08
C ILE A 302 -1.72 -5.50 22.54
N PHE A 303 -2.77 -4.71 22.86
CA PHE A 303 -4.13 -5.06 22.47
C PHE A 303 -4.30 -5.14 20.93
N GLU A 304 -3.77 -4.19 20.19
CA GLU A 304 -3.92 -4.16 18.74
C GLU A 304 -3.05 -5.19 18.02
N MET A 305 -1.89 -5.55 18.56
CA MET A 305 -1.04 -6.60 18.02
C MET A 305 -1.70 -7.99 18.05
N ARG A 306 -2.69 -8.23 18.90
CA ARG A 306 -3.42 -9.50 18.97
C ARG A 306 -4.03 -9.94 17.65
N ARG A 307 -4.43 -9.00 16.79
CA ARG A 307 -4.98 -9.27 15.45
C ARG A 307 -3.92 -9.73 14.44
N HIS A 308 -2.64 -9.42 14.70
CA HIS A 308 -1.54 -9.67 13.78
C HIS A 308 -0.80 -10.98 14.05
N TYR A 309 -0.69 -11.42 15.31
CA TYR A 309 0.10 -12.58 15.70
C TYR A 309 -0.22 -13.85 14.90
N ALA A 310 -1.51 -14.14 14.68
CA ALA A 310 -1.94 -15.32 13.95
C ALA A 310 -1.45 -15.38 12.50
N HIS A 311 -1.15 -14.23 11.91
CA HIS A 311 -0.73 -14.13 10.52
C HIS A 311 0.77 -14.37 10.36
N TYR A 312 1.60 -13.91 11.30
CA TYR A 312 3.06 -14.09 11.25
C TYR A 312 3.48 -15.55 11.29
N PHE A 313 2.76 -16.37 12.10
CA PHE A 313 3.09 -17.77 12.32
C PHE A 313 2.20 -18.76 11.57
N ARG A 314 1.42 -18.25 10.61
CA ARG A 314 0.52 -19.09 9.81
C ARG A 314 1.28 -20.20 9.07
N GLY A 315 0.75 -21.45 9.12
CA GLY A 315 1.32 -22.60 8.43
C GLY A 315 2.52 -23.23 9.13
N LEU A 316 2.80 -22.84 10.39
CA LEU A 316 3.84 -23.47 11.21
C LEU A 316 3.23 -24.41 12.25
N GLU A 317 3.94 -25.50 12.55
CA GLU A 317 3.62 -26.34 13.69
C GLU A 317 3.70 -25.52 14.98
N GLY A 318 2.77 -25.74 15.92
CA GLY A 318 2.71 -24.94 17.15
C GLY A 318 2.04 -23.56 17.04
N ALA A 319 1.76 -23.05 15.84
CA ALA A 319 1.21 -21.70 15.62
C ALA A 319 -0.05 -21.39 16.44
N LYS A 320 -0.91 -22.39 16.70
CA LYS A 320 -2.13 -22.21 17.52
C LYS A 320 -1.79 -21.94 18.97
N ALA A 321 -0.83 -22.67 19.52
CA ALA A 321 -0.39 -22.49 20.91
C ALA A 321 0.29 -21.12 21.08
N TRP A 322 1.22 -20.78 20.22
CA TRP A 322 1.91 -19.49 20.23
C TRP A 322 0.96 -18.29 20.13
N ARG A 323 -0.01 -18.38 19.22
CA ARG A 323 -1.06 -17.36 19.12
C ARG A 323 -1.81 -17.21 20.44
N THR A 324 -2.16 -18.33 21.09
CA THR A 324 -2.90 -18.29 22.37
C THR A 324 -2.07 -17.61 23.45
N SER A 325 -0.79 -17.96 23.58
CA SER A 325 0.12 -17.33 24.54
C SER A 325 0.27 -15.82 24.26
N LEU A 326 0.56 -15.43 23.03
CA LEU A 326 0.73 -14.02 22.63
C LEU A 326 -0.54 -13.18 22.81
N VAL A 327 -1.73 -13.74 22.56
CA VAL A 327 -3.01 -13.02 22.73
C VAL A 327 -3.33 -12.81 24.21
N ASN A 328 -2.87 -13.70 25.09
CA ASN A 328 -3.08 -13.61 26.53
C ASN A 328 -1.98 -12.82 27.28
N ALA A 329 -0.90 -12.46 26.61
CA ALA A 329 0.14 -11.64 27.20
C ALA A 329 -0.41 -10.28 27.66
N GLU A 330 -0.01 -9.83 28.84
CA GLU A 330 -0.51 -8.61 29.49
C GLU A 330 0.53 -7.49 29.50
N THR A 331 1.82 -7.86 29.50
CA THR A 331 2.93 -6.91 29.52
C THR A 331 3.81 -7.02 28.28
N PRO A 332 4.56 -5.96 27.92
CA PRO A 332 5.55 -6.06 26.83
C PRO A 332 6.61 -7.14 27.10
N ALA A 333 6.99 -7.36 28.35
CA ALA A 333 7.97 -8.38 28.71
C ALA A 333 7.44 -9.79 28.42
N ASP A 334 6.18 -10.10 28.74
CA ASP A 334 5.56 -11.38 28.42
C ASP A 334 5.58 -11.67 26.94
N VAL A 335 5.26 -10.67 26.10
CA VAL A 335 5.27 -10.82 24.64
C VAL A 335 6.68 -11.13 24.13
N LEU A 336 7.70 -10.42 24.61
CA LEU A 336 9.08 -10.63 24.20
C LEU A 336 9.62 -12.00 24.65
N GLU A 337 9.28 -12.44 25.87
CA GLU A 337 9.64 -13.77 26.38
C GLU A 337 9.03 -14.88 25.50
N ILE A 338 7.74 -14.78 25.19
CA ILE A 338 7.06 -15.74 24.31
C ILE A 338 7.68 -15.73 22.90
N LEU A 339 8.00 -14.57 22.33
CA LEU A 339 8.67 -14.49 21.02
C LEU A 339 10.06 -15.12 21.05
N ALA A 340 10.81 -14.96 22.14
CA ALA A 340 12.11 -15.61 22.33
C ALA A 340 11.97 -17.14 22.42
N GLU A 341 10.98 -17.66 23.16
CA GLU A 341 10.65 -19.09 23.21
C GLU A 341 10.32 -19.65 21.82
N ILE A 342 9.49 -18.93 21.04
CA ILE A 342 9.15 -19.31 19.68
C ILE A 342 10.41 -19.40 18.80
N ALA A 343 11.32 -18.43 18.89
CA ALA A 343 12.55 -18.40 18.11
C ALA A 343 13.47 -19.63 18.36
N HIS A 344 13.41 -20.21 19.55
CA HIS A 344 14.19 -21.39 19.92
C HIS A 344 13.46 -22.73 19.65
N SER A 345 12.24 -22.69 19.13
CA SER A 345 11.49 -23.91 18.82
C SER A 345 11.92 -24.52 17.47
N GLU A 346 11.89 -25.85 17.38
CA GLU A 346 12.16 -26.60 16.14
C GLU A 346 10.90 -26.70 15.27
N ALA A 347 10.33 -25.56 14.87
CA ALA A 347 9.08 -25.60 14.11
C ALA A 347 9.28 -25.86 12.62
N VAL A 348 8.55 -26.81 12.10
CA VAL A 348 8.52 -27.19 10.68
C VAL A 348 7.28 -26.57 10.02
N LEU A 349 7.39 -26.19 8.73
CA LEU A 349 6.24 -25.81 7.92
C LEU A 349 5.29 -27.01 7.80
N VAL A 350 4.05 -26.81 8.21
CA VAL A 350 2.96 -27.78 8.01
C VAL A 350 2.29 -27.44 6.68
N GLY A 351 2.39 -28.36 5.71
CA GLY A 351 1.87 -28.23 4.36
C GLY A 351 0.34 -28.08 4.28
#